data_7ae2af758bfd69afe0f2c3d05557889a
#
_entry.id   7ae2af758bfd69afe0f2c3d05557889a
#
_cell.length_a   1.000
_cell.length_b   1.000
_cell.length_c   1.000
_cell.angle_alpha   90.00
_cell.angle_beta   90.00
_cell.angle_gamma   90.00
#
_symmetry.space_group_name_H-M   'P 1'
#
loop_
_entity.id
_entity.type
_entity.pdbx_description
1 polymer ?
#
loop_
_entity_poly.entity_id
_entity_poly.type
_entity_poly.pdbx_seq_one_letter_code
_entity_poly.pdbx_strand_id
1 'polypeptide(L)'
;MAKKTFAVNASETELGDQPLARTAAVRDLEGLREFWQTTAAYDPLRTLDSWETRYERGKALREQTPRESHAAWTPSVDRVDPVATVLAGNVGREESLIPLRMGRMAESPFAFLRGACAVMAGDLACTPISGPQVVINGDAHINNFGLYGTPQRDVVVDINDFDEATIGPWEWDLKRLVASVNVAGRENGLDADERRAAVMRCVGGYSLNAQRLMSFGILETWSLFAYADLARHEATLKQLGVQIGNKFKAVVKKVLAKAQRTSNATLLEKFARRQADGGWRFVEDPPILTSLDETTKQTVIASLTEYSETLPPEYRIMLHRYSVADVCHRVVGVGSVGTRAYLVLLFGNGDDDPLFLQVKEAVAPAHTPYLPPVVFRVNHEGFRVVRTQRALQSLGDPLLGYTTIDGRHYFVRQMKNLKASMPIEFLSGEPFEFWGWVCGVLLARSHARTGDIAKIAGYIGKSDAFATALADFAEAYGDQTERDHAALVEAVRSGRVEAIHEDDH
;
A
#
# COMPACT_ATOMS: atom_id res chain seq x y z
N MET A 1 4.82 7.29 45.83
CA MET A 1 4.36 7.07 44.42
C MET A 1 5.22 7.90 43.50
N ALA A 2 6.17 7.27 42.87
CA ALA A 2 7.21 7.96 42.09
C ALA A 2 6.73 8.17 40.64
N LYS A 3 6.71 9.42 40.23
CA LYS A 3 6.54 9.82 38.83
C LYS A 3 7.78 9.34 38.03
N LYS A 4 7.63 8.33 37.19
CA LYS A 4 8.64 8.01 36.18
C LYS A 4 8.45 8.95 35.00
N THR A 5 9.24 10.00 34.98
CA THR A 5 9.47 10.84 33.81
C THR A 5 10.33 10.04 32.84
N PHE A 6 9.82 9.73 31.66
CA PHE A 6 10.63 9.20 30.57
C PHE A 6 11.42 10.37 29.97
N ALA A 7 12.66 10.54 30.44
CA ALA A 7 13.62 11.41 29.80
C ALA A 7 14.16 10.69 28.57
N VAL A 8 13.99 11.30 27.40
CA VAL A 8 14.64 10.87 26.16
C VAL A 8 16.08 11.36 26.24
N ASN A 9 17.00 10.50 26.69
CA ASN A 9 18.42 10.74 26.53
C ASN A 9 18.80 10.39 25.09
N ALA A 10 19.03 11.42 24.28
CA ALA A 10 19.74 11.31 23.02
C ALA A 10 21.24 11.20 23.34
N SER A 11 21.77 9.97 23.39
CA SER A 11 23.21 9.77 23.28
C SER A 11 23.57 9.76 21.79
N GLU A 12 24.28 10.78 21.36
CA GLU A 12 25.05 10.80 20.11
C GLU A 12 26.12 9.69 20.21
N THR A 13 25.93 8.63 19.47
CA THR A 13 26.99 7.63 19.25
C THR A 13 26.93 7.15 17.80
N GLU A 14 27.93 7.61 17.05
CA GLU A 14 28.58 7.02 15.88
C GLU A 14 27.68 6.25 14.88
N LEU A 15 27.11 7.01 13.95
CA LEU A 15 26.69 6.49 12.65
C LEU A 15 27.86 6.70 11.69
N GLY A 16 28.41 5.57 11.19
CA GLY A 16 29.47 5.58 10.19
C GLY A 16 29.13 6.47 9.00
N ASP A 17 30.13 7.20 8.52
CA ASP A 17 30.09 8.08 7.35
C ASP A 17 29.71 7.30 6.08
N GLN A 18 28.41 7.17 5.84
CA GLN A 18 27.89 7.02 4.48
C GLN A 18 27.31 8.37 4.07
N PRO A 19 27.65 8.90 2.88
CA PRO A 19 27.09 10.14 2.41
C PRO A 19 25.60 9.93 2.09
N LEU A 20 24.74 10.16 3.09
CA LEU A 20 23.29 10.31 2.85
C LEU A 20 23.13 11.47 1.87
N ALA A 21 22.60 11.17 0.69
CA ALA A 21 22.19 12.20 -0.25
C ALA A 21 21.35 13.24 0.49
N ARG A 22 21.82 14.48 0.54
CA ARG A 22 21.16 15.60 1.23
C ARG A 22 19.95 16.03 0.39
N THR A 23 18.87 15.26 0.45
CA THR A 23 17.62 15.53 -0.27
C THR A 23 16.77 16.56 0.48
N ALA A 24 16.00 17.35 -0.26
CA ALA A 24 15.14 18.39 0.29
C ALA A 24 14.10 17.85 1.30
N ALA A 25 13.66 16.60 1.12
CA ALA A 25 12.68 15.94 1.99
C ALA A 25 13.16 15.75 3.45
N VAL A 26 14.45 15.55 3.66
CA VAL A 26 15.05 15.38 5.00
C VAL A 26 15.03 16.67 5.81
N ARG A 27 14.77 17.84 5.21
CA ARG A 27 14.85 19.15 5.86
C ARG A 27 13.54 19.63 6.50
N ASP A 28 12.41 19.04 6.17
CA ASP A 28 11.13 19.44 6.78
C ASP A 28 10.87 18.74 8.12
N LEU A 29 11.68 19.12 9.10
CA LEU A 29 11.48 18.70 10.49
C LEU A 29 10.24 19.36 11.13
N GLU A 30 9.72 20.45 10.56
CA GLU A 30 8.59 21.18 11.11
C GLU A 30 7.27 20.43 10.87
N GLY A 31 7.01 19.98 9.64
CA GLY A 31 5.82 19.18 9.32
C GLY A 31 5.80 17.85 10.08
N LEU A 32 6.97 17.21 10.25
CA LEU A 32 7.08 16.02 11.08
C LEU A 32 6.86 16.31 12.57
N ARG A 33 7.41 17.39 13.08
CA ARG A 33 7.20 17.80 14.47
C ARG A 33 5.74 18.11 14.73
N GLU A 34 5.06 18.79 13.81
CA GLU A 34 3.63 19.05 13.88
C GLU A 34 2.82 17.75 13.85
N PHE A 35 3.14 16.82 12.94
CA PHE A 35 2.52 15.50 12.88
C PHE A 35 2.66 14.75 14.21
N TRP A 36 3.86 14.73 14.80
CA TRP A 36 4.09 14.09 16.10
C TRP A 36 3.34 14.76 17.25
N GLN A 37 3.30 16.06 17.28
CA GLN A 37 2.53 16.79 18.29
C GLN A 37 1.03 16.48 18.23
N THR A 38 0.51 16.15 17.02
CA THR A 38 -0.89 15.81 16.84
C THR A 38 -1.20 14.34 17.08
N THR A 39 -0.26 13.44 16.90
CA THR A 39 -0.53 11.98 16.85
C THR A 39 0.21 11.18 17.92
N ALA A 40 1.32 11.65 18.46
CA ALA A 40 2.17 10.88 19.37
C ALA A 40 1.83 11.04 20.84
N ALA A 41 1.30 12.19 21.24
CA ALA A 41 0.89 12.44 22.63
C ALA A 41 -0.53 13.00 22.67
N TYR A 42 -1.42 12.33 23.39
CA TYR A 42 -2.76 12.84 23.62
C TYR A 42 -2.71 13.96 24.64
N ASP A 43 -3.04 15.17 24.20
CA ASP A 43 -3.26 16.33 25.06
C ASP A 43 -4.76 16.69 25.04
N PRO A 44 -5.52 16.38 26.11
CA PRO A 44 -6.94 16.65 26.17
C PRO A 44 -7.29 18.16 26.23
N LEU A 45 -6.32 19.00 26.54
CA LEU A 45 -6.51 20.46 26.62
C LEU A 45 -6.09 21.19 25.34
N ARG A 46 -5.58 20.45 24.35
CA ARG A 46 -5.17 21.02 23.07
C ARG A 46 -6.36 21.59 22.32
N THR A 47 -6.26 22.84 21.92
CA THR A 47 -7.20 23.49 21.01
C THR A 47 -6.69 23.38 19.58
N LEU A 48 -7.50 22.84 18.69
CA LEU A 48 -7.23 22.83 17.25
C LEU A 48 -7.77 24.10 16.62
N ASP A 49 -6.99 24.70 15.72
CA ASP A 49 -7.49 25.77 14.86
C ASP A 49 -8.67 25.30 14.00
N SER A 50 -9.53 26.22 13.60
CA SER A 50 -10.63 25.91 12.68
C SER A 50 -10.10 25.38 11.34
N TRP A 51 -10.90 24.60 10.63
CA TRP A 51 -10.50 24.09 9.33
C TRP A 51 -10.23 25.22 8.32
N GLU A 52 -10.94 26.37 8.43
CA GLU A 52 -10.70 27.55 7.60
C GLU A 52 -9.30 28.13 7.82
N THR A 53 -8.89 28.28 9.09
CA THR A 53 -7.55 28.75 9.45
C THR A 53 -6.47 27.84 8.89
N ARG A 54 -6.66 26.51 9.03
CA ARG A 54 -5.72 25.50 8.52
C ARG A 54 -5.69 25.48 6.98
N TYR A 55 -6.83 25.69 6.33
CA TYR A 55 -6.92 25.84 4.88
C TYR A 55 -6.13 27.05 4.37
N GLU A 56 -6.26 28.21 5.02
CA GLU A 56 -5.49 29.40 4.63
C GLU A 56 -3.98 29.21 4.86
N ARG A 57 -3.58 28.51 5.93
CA ARG A 57 -2.16 28.08 6.10
C ARG A 57 -1.70 27.18 4.96
N GLY A 58 -2.54 26.27 4.51
CA GLY A 58 -2.24 25.43 3.35
C GLY A 58 -2.01 26.26 2.08
N LYS A 59 -2.82 27.32 1.86
CA LYS A 59 -2.60 28.24 0.73
C LYS A 59 -1.26 28.97 0.81
N ALA A 60 -0.84 29.36 2.01
CA ALA A 60 0.44 30.05 2.21
C ALA A 60 1.66 29.17 1.87
N LEU A 61 1.55 27.84 1.98
CA LEU A 61 2.63 26.91 1.60
C LEU A 61 3.05 27.05 0.12
N ARG A 62 2.18 27.56 -0.75
CA ARG A 62 2.47 27.79 -2.17
C ARG A 62 3.56 28.87 -2.39
N GLU A 63 3.82 29.73 -1.42
CA GLU A 63 4.88 30.73 -1.49
C GLU A 63 6.27 30.07 -1.44
N GLN A 64 6.39 29.00 -0.66
CA GLN A 64 7.62 28.24 -0.52
C GLN A 64 7.73 27.12 -1.57
N THR A 65 6.62 26.44 -1.83
CA THR A 65 6.53 25.33 -2.80
C THR A 65 5.39 25.62 -3.78
N PRO A 66 5.66 26.32 -4.89
CA PRO A 66 4.66 26.54 -5.94
C PRO A 66 4.12 25.22 -6.47
N ARG A 67 2.82 25.11 -6.72
CA ARG A 67 2.20 23.88 -7.21
C ARG A 67 2.76 23.40 -8.53
N GLU A 68 3.15 24.33 -9.39
CA GLU A 68 3.77 24.10 -10.70
C GLU A 68 5.14 23.45 -10.57
N SER A 69 5.85 23.60 -9.45
CA SER A 69 7.14 22.95 -9.20
C SER A 69 7.06 21.43 -9.16
N HIS A 70 5.87 20.86 -8.91
CA HIS A 70 5.66 19.42 -8.91
C HIS A 70 5.68 18.80 -10.32
N ALA A 71 5.62 19.60 -11.39
CA ALA A 71 5.69 19.11 -12.77
C ALA A 71 7.07 18.58 -13.14
N ALA A 72 8.12 19.21 -12.57
CA ALA A 72 9.49 18.91 -12.97
C ALA A 72 9.93 17.53 -12.47
N TRP A 73 10.35 16.71 -13.38
CA TRP A 73 11.10 15.49 -13.10
C TRP A 73 12.34 15.44 -14.01
N THR A 74 13.50 15.36 -13.38
CA THR A 74 14.77 15.09 -14.06
C THR A 74 15.61 14.24 -13.12
N PRO A 75 16.18 13.12 -13.59
CA PRO A 75 17.05 12.30 -12.77
C PRO A 75 18.19 13.15 -12.20
N SER A 76 18.48 13.01 -10.90
CA SER A 76 19.66 13.62 -10.30
C SER A 76 20.93 13.05 -10.95
N VAL A 77 22.00 13.85 -11.00
CA VAL A 77 23.32 13.38 -11.46
C VAL A 77 23.87 12.25 -10.57
N ASP A 78 23.45 12.21 -9.33
CA ASP A 78 23.84 11.20 -8.34
C ASP A 78 22.76 10.09 -8.18
N ARG A 79 21.82 10.01 -9.12
CA ARG A 79 20.78 8.98 -9.09
C ARG A 79 21.41 7.59 -9.13
N VAL A 80 21.11 6.77 -8.13
CA VAL A 80 21.60 5.39 -8.08
C VAL A 80 21.06 4.60 -9.27
N ASP A 81 21.89 3.74 -9.86
CA ASP A 81 21.48 2.81 -10.91
C ASP A 81 20.24 2.02 -10.50
N PRO A 82 19.15 2.03 -11.29
CA PRO A 82 17.89 1.37 -10.92
C PRO A 82 18.06 -0.14 -10.74
N VAL A 83 18.91 -0.79 -11.54
CA VAL A 83 19.19 -2.22 -11.43
C VAL A 83 19.95 -2.51 -10.15
N ALA A 84 20.95 -1.70 -9.78
CA ALA A 84 21.67 -1.84 -8.53
C ALA A 84 20.73 -1.66 -7.32
N THR A 85 19.80 -0.70 -7.39
CA THR A 85 18.78 -0.48 -6.34
C THR A 85 17.85 -1.69 -6.19
N VAL A 86 17.38 -2.27 -7.30
CA VAL A 86 16.54 -3.47 -7.30
C VAL A 86 17.31 -4.66 -6.73
N LEU A 87 18.59 -4.84 -7.09
CA LEU A 87 19.43 -5.92 -6.56
C LEU A 87 19.72 -5.76 -5.07
N ALA A 88 19.95 -4.53 -4.60
CA ALA A 88 20.10 -4.25 -3.17
C ALA A 88 18.83 -4.63 -2.38
N GLY A 89 17.66 -4.45 -2.95
CA GLY A 89 16.38 -4.87 -2.38
C GLY A 89 16.17 -6.39 -2.28
N ASN A 90 17.11 -7.20 -2.79
CA ASN A 90 17.06 -8.66 -2.65
C ASN A 90 17.74 -9.16 -1.34
N VAL A 91 18.47 -8.31 -0.64
CA VAL A 91 19.13 -8.70 0.61
C VAL A 91 18.09 -9.19 1.64
N GLY A 92 18.33 -10.39 2.16
CA GLY A 92 17.43 -11.04 3.14
C GLY A 92 16.26 -11.81 2.54
N ARG A 93 16.04 -11.75 1.22
CA ARG A 93 15.05 -12.56 0.50
C ARG A 93 15.53 -14.02 0.35
N GLU A 94 14.61 -14.90 0.04
CA GLU A 94 14.92 -16.29 -0.33
C GLU A 94 15.60 -16.32 -1.70
N GLU A 95 16.86 -16.75 -1.72
CA GLU A 95 17.73 -16.70 -2.91
C GLU A 95 17.12 -17.43 -4.11
N SER A 96 16.50 -18.59 -3.88
CA SER A 96 15.85 -19.39 -4.93
C SER A 96 14.70 -18.69 -5.63
N LEU A 97 14.11 -17.66 -5.01
CA LEU A 97 12.97 -16.91 -5.58
C LEU A 97 13.39 -15.59 -6.24
N ILE A 98 14.67 -15.20 -6.10
CA ILE A 98 15.17 -13.95 -6.72
C ILE A 98 15.05 -14.00 -8.25
N PRO A 99 15.42 -15.08 -8.96
CA PRO A 99 15.25 -15.12 -10.42
C PRO A 99 13.79 -14.97 -10.87
N LEU A 100 12.84 -15.58 -10.16
CA LEU A 100 11.40 -15.40 -10.42
C LEU A 100 10.95 -13.96 -10.21
N ARG A 101 11.46 -13.28 -9.15
CA ARG A 101 11.19 -11.86 -8.92
C ARG A 101 11.68 -10.99 -10.09
N MET A 102 12.90 -11.25 -10.54
CA MET A 102 13.49 -10.51 -11.66
C MET A 102 12.72 -10.76 -12.96
N GLY A 103 12.31 -12.00 -13.24
CA GLY A 103 11.48 -12.34 -14.39
C GLY A 103 10.18 -11.55 -14.38
N ARG A 104 9.43 -11.60 -13.28
CA ARG A 104 8.17 -10.83 -13.14
C ARG A 104 8.36 -9.32 -13.31
N MET A 105 9.47 -8.76 -12.83
CA MET A 105 9.74 -7.33 -13.02
C MET A 105 10.15 -6.98 -14.46
N ALA A 106 10.75 -7.91 -15.17
CA ALA A 106 11.16 -7.75 -16.56
C ALA A 106 10.01 -7.88 -17.57
N GLU A 107 8.82 -8.36 -17.15
CA GLU A 107 7.67 -8.57 -18.04
C GLU A 107 7.18 -7.27 -18.69
N SER A 108 7.12 -6.18 -17.92
CA SER A 108 6.62 -4.91 -18.44
C SER A 108 7.08 -3.70 -17.58
N PRO A 109 7.02 -2.47 -18.12
CA PRO A 109 7.28 -1.25 -17.36
C PRO A 109 6.37 -1.10 -16.12
N PHE A 110 5.12 -1.51 -16.20
CA PHE A 110 4.21 -1.47 -15.05
C PHE A 110 4.55 -2.53 -14.01
N ALA A 111 4.93 -3.74 -14.42
CA ALA A 111 5.42 -4.78 -13.52
C ALA A 111 6.73 -4.33 -12.84
N PHE A 112 7.66 -3.70 -13.58
CA PHE A 112 8.85 -3.08 -13.02
C PHE A 112 8.50 -2.01 -11.98
N LEU A 113 7.64 -1.06 -12.33
CA LEU A 113 7.20 -0.01 -11.40
C LEU A 113 6.71 -0.61 -10.08
N ARG A 114 5.85 -1.63 -10.13
CA ARG A 114 5.31 -2.31 -8.94
C ARG A 114 6.38 -3.03 -8.11
N GLY A 115 7.39 -3.61 -8.75
CA GLY A 115 8.47 -4.34 -8.07
C GLY A 115 9.59 -3.45 -7.55
N ALA A 116 9.71 -2.23 -8.09
CA ALA A 116 10.82 -1.31 -7.88
C ALA A 116 10.44 -0.09 -7.00
N CYS A 117 9.67 -0.32 -5.92
CA CYS A 117 9.25 0.74 -4.99
C CYS A 117 10.46 1.55 -4.47
N ALA A 118 11.58 0.88 -4.17
CA ALA A 118 12.80 1.52 -3.67
C ALA A 118 13.43 2.51 -4.66
N VAL A 119 13.34 2.23 -5.97
CA VAL A 119 13.81 3.17 -7.02
C VAL A 119 13.02 4.47 -6.95
N MET A 120 11.69 4.36 -6.97
CA MET A 120 10.84 5.55 -6.90
C MET A 120 10.92 6.27 -5.56
N ALA A 121 11.11 5.56 -4.44
CA ALA A 121 11.30 6.18 -3.13
C ALA A 121 12.52 7.13 -3.11
N GLY A 122 13.65 6.70 -3.70
CA GLY A 122 14.82 7.55 -3.88
C GLY A 122 14.58 8.76 -4.77
N ASP A 123 13.86 8.55 -5.85
CA ASP A 123 13.49 9.61 -6.79
C ASP A 123 12.54 10.64 -6.17
N LEU A 124 11.52 10.18 -5.43
CA LEU A 124 10.55 11.03 -4.75
C LEU A 124 11.21 11.91 -3.67
N ALA A 125 12.24 11.41 -3.00
CA ALA A 125 13.00 12.17 -2.01
C ALA A 125 13.68 13.42 -2.60
N CYS A 126 13.89 13.47 -3.91
CA CYS A 126 14.43 14.61 -4.64
C CYS A 126 13.35 15.55 -5.19
N THR A 127 12.06 15.25 -5.00
CA THR A 127 10.96 16.07 -5.52
C THR A 127 10.45 17.09 -4.50
N PRO A 128 9.81 18.19 -4.96
CA PRO A 128 9.20 19.17 -4.06
C PRO A 128 8.16 18.53 -3.13
N ILE A 129 8.13 18.99 -1.88
CA ILE A 129 7.13 18.66 -0.86
C ILE A 129 6.59 19.97 -0.27
N SER A 130 5.31 20.00 0.11
CA SER A 130 4.66 21.22 0.65
C SER A 130 4.66 21.30 2.18
N GLY A 131 5.07 20.21 2.86
CA GLY A 131 5.22 20.17 4.32
C GLY A 131 4.29 19.22 5.07
N PRO A 132 2.96 19.18 4.84
CA PRO A 132 2.08 18.29 5.58
C PRO A 132 2.50 16.83 5.48
N GLN A 133 2.54 16.15 6.65
CA GLN A 133 2.86 14.73 6.74
C GLN A 133 1.60 13.94 7.04
N VAL A 134 1.54 12.72 6.52
CA VAL A 134 0.44 11.76 6.75
C VAL A 134 1.03 10.37 6.99
N VAL A 135 0.22 9.42 7.39
CA VAL A 135 0.58 8.02 7.14
C VAL A 135 0.39 7.76 5.65
N ILE A 136 1.50 7.60 4.92
CA ILE A 136 1.49 7.22 3.52
C ILE A 136 1.34 5.71 3.38
N ASN A 137 0.72 5.27 2.29
CA ASN A 137 0.73 3.86 1.88
C ASN A 137 2.14 3.41 1.46
N GLY A 138 2.93 4.33 0.91
CA GLY A 138 4.31 4.12 0.45
C GLY A 138 4.41 3.42 -0.90
N ASP A 139 3.41 2.63 -1.29
CA ASP A 139 3.32 1.97 -2.59
C ASP A 139 1.92 2.13 -3.21
N ALA A 140 1.39 3.34 -3.22
CA ALA A 140 0.03 3.67 -3.66
C ALA A 140 -0.16 3.57 -5.18
N HIS A 141 0.28 2.49 -5.83
CA HIS A 141 0.03 2.30 -7.26
C HIS A 141 -1.42 1.85 -7.53
N ILE A 142 -1.93 2.12 -8.74
CA ILE A 142 -3.35 1.91 -9.12
C ILE A 142 -3.87 0.48 -8.87
N ASN A 143 -3.01 -0.53 -8.85
CA ASN A 143 -3.35 -1.93 -8.58
C ASN A 143 -3.41 -2.27 -7.08
N ASN A 144 -3.01 -1.34 -6.19
CA ASN A 144 -3.11 -1.48 -4.73
C ASN A 144 -4.48 -1.04 -4.18
N PHE A 145 -5.41 -0.74 -5.07
CA PHE A 145 -6.82 -0.48 -4.73
C PHE A 145 -7.68 -1.63 -5.22
N GLY A 146 -8.64 -2.06 -4.41
CA GLY A 146 -9.49 -3.19 -4.79
C GLY A 146 -10.60 -3.48 -3.79
N LEU A 147 -11.31 -4.58 -4.03
CA LEU A 147 -12.46 -5.01 -3.26
C LEU A 147 -12.04 -6.00 -2.18
N TYR A 148 -12.61 -5.86 -0.98
CA TYR A 148 -12.50 -6.88 0.09
C TYR A 148 -13.74 -6.87 0.98
N GLY A 149 -13.91 -7.96 1.76
CA GLY A 149 -15.02 -8.13 2.70
C GLY A 149 -14.74 -7.50 4.05
N THR A 150 -15.74 -6.77 4.56
CA THR A 150 -15.74 -6.25 5.93
C THR A 150 -16.07 -7.36 6.95
N PRO A 151 -15.87 -7.12 8.26
CA PRO A 151 -16.35 -8.02 9.31
C PRO A 151 -17.87 -8.30 9.24
N GLN A 152 -18.65 -7.35 8.73
CA GLN A 152 -20.09 -7.47 8.53
C GLN A 152 -20.47 -8.18 7.22
N ARG A 153 -19.48 -8.66 6.45
CA ARG A 153 -19.64 -9.35 5.16
C ARG A 153 -20.14 -8.45 4.02
N ASP A 154 -20.08 -7.12 4.20
CA ASP A 154 -20.22 -6.19 3.08
C ASP A 154 -18.93 -6.18 2.24
N VAL A 155 -19.06 -5.89 0.94
CA VAL A 155 -17.90 -5.70 0.07
C VAL A 155 -17.64 -4.21 -0.10
N VAL A 156 -16.42 -3.79 0.21
CA VAL A 156 -15.96 -2.40 0.12
C VAL A 156 -14.77 -2.27 -0.84
N VAL A 157 -14.52 -1.04 -1.28
CA VAL A 157 -13.36 -0.68 -2.10
C VAL A 157 -12.40 0.15 -1.26
N ASP A 158 -11.14 -0.27 -1.17
CA ASP A 158 -10.11 0.45 -0.41
C ASP A 158 -8.70 0.06 -0.85
N ILE A 159 -7.69 0.63 -0.18
CA ILE A 159 -6.29 0.23 -0.31
C ILE A 159 -6.12 -1.20 0.25
N ASN A 160 -5.31 -2.01 -0.41
CA ASN A 160 -5.20 -3.46 -0.15
C ASN A 160 -3.84 -3.93 0.36
N ASP A 161 -2.77 -3.16 0.19
CA ASP A 161 -1.41 -3.52 0.59
C ASP A 161 -0.75 -2.38 1.38
N PHE A 162 -0.10 -2.71 2.50
CA PHE A 162 0.44 -1.76 3.46
C PHE A 162 1.88 -2.09 3.87
N ASP A 163 2.57 -2.95 3.12
CA ASP A 163 3.92 -3.39 3.43
C ASP A 163 4.90 -2.21 3.52
N GLU A 164 4.74 -1.22 2.64
CA GLU A 164 5.56 -0.03 2.52
C GLU A 164 5.03 1.18 3.33
N ALA A 165 3.91 0.99 4.06
CA ALA A 165 3.25 2.11 4.74
C ALA A 165 4.10 2.67 5.88
N THR A 166 4.23 3.99 5.92
CA THR A 166 5.01 4.74 6.91
C THR A 166 4.46 6.16 7.07
N ILE A 167 5.11 7.01 7.87
CA ILE A 167 4.81 8.45 7.88
C ILE A 167 5.69 9.14 6.84
N GLY A 168 5.10 10.01 6.03
CA GLY A 168 5.83 10.74 5.00
C GLY A 168 5.02 11.85 4.36
N PRO A 169 5.63 12.59 3.42
CA PRO A 169 4.95 13.62 2.63
C PRO A 169 3.80 13.03 1.84
N TRP A 170 2.61 13.65 1.95
CA TRP A 170 1.41 13.18 1.25
C TRP A 170 1.54 13.14 -0.27
N GLU A 171 2.41 13.97 -0.82
CA GLU A 171 2.69 14.05 -2.25
C GLU A 171 3.33 12.76 -2.80
N TRP A 172 4.08 12.03 -1.97
CA TRP A 172 4.77 10.82 -2.43
C TRP A 172 3.77 9.74 -2.87
N ASP A 173 2.73 9.52 -2.09
CA ASP A 173 1.66 8.60 -2.46
C ASP A 173 0.92 9.04 -3.73
N LEU A 174 0.58 10.33 -3.82
CA LEU A 174 -0.14 10.82 -4.99
C LEU A 174 0.72 10.79 -6.26
N LYS A 175 2.02 11.11 -6.16
CA LYS A 175 2.98 10.98 -7.26
C LYS A 175 3.15 9.51 -7.67
N ARG A 176 3.21 8.59 -6.70
CA ARG A 176 3.24 7.16 -6.98
C ARG A 176 1.99 6.69 -7.72
N LEU A 177 0.82 7.16 -7.28
CA LEU A 177 -0.45 6.84 -7.92
C LEU A 177 -0.51 7.34 -9.36
N VAL A 178 -0.23 8.62 -9.60
CA VAL A 178 -0.35 9.19 -10.95
C VAL A 178 0.70 8.64 -11.92
N ALA A 179 1.93 8.35 -11.46
CA ALA A 179 2.91 7.65 -12.27
C ALA A 179 2.42 6.26 -12.67
N SER A 180 1.80 5.52 -11.74
CA SER A 180 1.23 4.20 -12.02
C SER A 180 0.03 4.25 -12.96
N VAL A 181 -0.81 5.29 -12.90
CA VAL A 181 -1.90 5.53 -13.86
C VAL A 181 -1.33 5.75 -15.26
N ASN A 182 -0.29 6.58 -15.39
CA ASN A 182 0.35 6.85 -16.68
C ASN A 182 0.97 5.57 -17.28
N VAL A 183 1.80 4.86 -16.51
CA VAL A 183 2.50 3.65 -17.01
C VAL A 183 1.50 2.53 -17.34
N ALA A 184 0.47 2.30 -16.54
CA ALA A 184 -0.59 1.35 -16.86
C ALA A 184 -1.37 1.78 -18.11
N GLY A 185 -1.60 3.07 -18.29
CA GLY A 185 -2.22 3.61 -19.50
C GLY A 185 -1.39 3.34 -20.76
N ARG A 186 -0.05 3.45 -20.68
CA ARG A 186 0.86 3.10 -21.80
C ARG A 186 0.72 1.62 -22.18
N GLU A 187 0.73 0.71 -21.21
CA GLU A 187 0.54 -0.72 -21.47
C GLU A 187 -0.82 -1.04 -22.09
N ASN A 188 -1.86 -0.32 -21.69
CA ASN A 188 -3.20 -0.49 -22.24
C ASN A 188 -3.38 0.20 -23.61
N GLY A 189 -2.34 0.81 -24.15
CA GLY A 189 -2.34 1.45 -25.48
C GLY A 189 -3.05 2.80 -25.52
N LEU A 190 -3.21 3.49 -24.39
CA LEU A 190 -3.74 4.85 -24.34
C LEU A 190 -2.72 5.84 -24.95
N ASP A 191 -3.20 6.77 -25.76
CA ASP A 191 -2.38 7.85 -26.27
C ASP A 191 -2.02 8.88 -25.17
N ALA A 192 -1.19 9.89 -25.50
CA ALA A 192 -0.70 10.87 -24.54
C ALA A 192 -1.85 11.72 -23.94
N ASP A 193 -2.83 12.09 -24.76
CA ASP A 193 -3.96 12.90 -24.30
C ASP A 193 -4.90 12.10 -23.39
N GLU A 194 -5.14 10.84 -23.71
CA GLU A 194 -5.93 9.90 -22.88
C GLU A 194 -5.24 9.64 -21.53
N ARG A 195 -3.92 9.40 -21.52
CA ARG A 195 -3.14 9.24 -20.29
C ARG A 195 -3.19 10.50 -19.44
N ARG A 196 -3.00 11.66 -20.06
CA ARG A 196 -3.10 12.94 -19.39
C ARG A 196 -4.48 13.15 -18.77
N ALA A 197 -5.55 12.86 -19.51
CA ALA A 197 -6.94 12.93 -19.00
C ALA A 197 -7.16 12.00 -17.79
N ALA A 198 -6.67 10.76 -17.86
CA ALA A 198 -6.77 9.79 -16.76
C ALA A 198 -6.03 10.27 -15.49
N VAL A 199 -4.82 10.82 -15.63
CA VAL A 199 -4.06 11.39 -14.51
C VAL A 199 -4.77 12.62 -13.93
N MET A 200 -5.21 13.57 -14.78
CA MET A 200 -5.97 14.74 -14.36
C MET A 200 -7.24 14.33 -13.58
N ARG A 201 -7.94 13.31 -14.05
CA ARG A 201 -9.12 12.80 -13.38
C ARG A 201 -8.82 12.14 -12.05
N CYS A 202 -7.71 11.42 -11.93
CA CYS A 202 -7.23 10.84 -10.68
C CYS A 202 -6.94 11.93 -9.63
N VAL A 203 -6.16 12.94 -10.00
CA VAL A 203 -5.87 14.09 -9.12
C VAL A 203 -7.13 14.88 -8.79
N GLY A 204 -8.05 15.00 -9.76
CA GLY A 204 -9.38 15.59 -9.57
C GLY A 204 -10.20 14.88 -8.49
N GLY A 205 -10.17 13.54 -8.47
CA GLY A 205 -10.80 12.72 -7.42
C GLY A 205 -10.21 12.99 -6.04
N TYR A 206 -8.88 13.03 -5.95
CA TYR A 206 -8.17 13.38 -4.72
C TYR A 206 -8.54 14.79 -4.24
N SER A 207 -8.44 15.78 -5.11
CA SER A 207 -8.69 17.20 -4.81
C SER A 207 -10.14 17.43 -4.36
N LEU A 208 -11.10 16.88 -5.10
CA LEU A 208 -12.53 16.98 -4.78
C LEU A 208 -12.82 16.41 -3.38
N ASN A 209 -12.27 15.23 -3.08
CA ASN A 209 -12.52 14.60 -1.80
C ASN A 209 -11.77 15.31 -0.65
N ALA A 210 -10.56 15.82 -0.87
CA ALA A 210 -9.85 16.65 0.10
C ALA A 210 -10.64 17.92 0.44
N GLN A 211 -11.16 18.63 -0.57
CA GLN A 211 -12.02 19.81 -0.39
C GLN A 211 -13.32 19.48 0.37
N ARG A 212 -13.88 18.31 0.16
CA ARG A 212 -15.09 17.86 0.88
C ARG A 212 -14.76 17.51 2.33
N LEU A 213 -13.70 16.75 2.56
CA LEU A 213 -13.37 16.21 3.89
C LEU A 213 -12.81 17.25 4.86
N MET A 214 -12.26 18.37 4.35
CA MET A 214 -11.66 19.39 5.21
C MET A 214 -12.62 19.98 6.25
N SER A 215 -13.92 20.01 5.97
CA SER A 215 -14.98 20.51 6.85
C SER A 215 -15.73 19.43 7.64
N PHE A 216 -15.41 18.15 7.42
CA PHE A 216 -16.04 17.06 8.14
C PHE A 216 -15.51 16.95 9.58
N GLY A 217 -16.36 16.44 10.47
CA GLY A 217 -15.92 16.02 11.80
C GLY A 217 -14.89 14.90 11.72
N ILE A 218 -13.96 14.84 12.69
CA ILE A 218 -12.93 13.80 12.73
C ILE A 218 -13.58 12.41 12.79
N LEU A 219 -14.57 12.20 13.66
CA LEU A 219 -15.26 10.92 13.80
C LEU A 219 -16.02 10.56 12.52
N GLU A 220 -16.63 11.54 11.85
CA GLU A 220 -17.30 11.35 10.57
C GLU A 220 -16.31 10.88 9.50
N THR A 221 -15.16 11.54 9.37
CA THR A 221 -14.09 11.15 8.44
C THR A 221 -13.59 9.72 8.71
N TRP A 222 -13.43 9.34 9.99
CA TRP A 222 -13.02 8.00 10.39
C TRP A 222 -14.04 6.91 10.04
N SER A 223 -15.32 7.26 10.01
CA SER A 223 -16.42 6.34 9.74
C SER A 223 -16.73 6.19 8.25
N LEU A 224 -16.12 7.01 7.38
CA LEU A 224 -16.35 6.94 5.94
C LEU A 224 -15.71 5.70 5.31
N PHE A 225 -16.47 5.01 4.49
CA PHE A 225 -15.98 3.92 3.65
C PHE A 225 -16.77 3.86 2.33
N ALA A 226 -16.22 3.17 1.33
CA ALA A 226 -16.82 3.07 0.01
C ALA A 226 -17.31 1.64 -0.23
N TYR A 227 -18.63 1.45 -0.29
CA TYR A 227 -19.20 0.18 -0.75
C TYR A 227 -18.81 -0.11 -2.21
N ALA A 228 -18.57 -1.37 -2.54
CA ALA A 228 -18.38 -1.80 -3.92
C ALA A 228 -19.69 -1.73 -4.73
N ASP A 229 -20.84 -1.79 -4.06
CA ASP A 229 -22.14 -1.58 -4.67
C ASP A 229 -22.35 -0.08 -4.98
N LEU A 230 -22.18 0.28 -6.24
CA LEU A 230 -22.29 1.66 -6.72
C LEU A 230 -23.66 2.29 -6.49
N ALA A 231 -24.73 1.49 -6.39
CA ALA A 231 -26.08 2.01 -6.14
C ALA A 231 -26.16 2.73 -4.78
N ARG A 232 -25.37 2.32 -3.80
CA ARG A 232 -25.31 2.97 -2.48
C ARG A 232 -24.69 4.37 -2.51
N HIS A 233 -23.98 4.73 -3.60
CA HIS A 233 -23.31 6.01 -3.75
C HIS A 233 -24.00 6.94 -4.77
N GLU A 234 -24.98 6.46 -5.51
CA GLU A 234 -25.55 7.19 -6.66
C GLU A 234 -26.06 8.59 -6.28
N ALA A 235 -26.75 8.70 -5.15
CA ALA A 235 -27.25 9.98 -4.66
C ALA A 235 -26.12 10.96 -4.32
N THR A 236 -25.10 10.50 -3.60
CA THR A 236 -23.93 11.30 -3.21
C THR A 236 -23.13 11.75 -4.44
N LEU A 237 -22.87 10.84 -5.38
CA LEU A 237 -22.13 11.14 -6.60
C LEU A 237 -22.89 12.14 -7.48
N LYS A 238 -24.22 12.02 -7.57
CA LYS A 238 -25.07 12.99 -8.28
C LYS A 238 -25.01 14.38 -7.64
N GLN A 239 -25.03 14.47 -6.30
CA GLN A 239 -24.86 15.75 -5.58
C GLN A 239 -23.48 16.38 -5.85
N LEU A 240 -22.46 15.57 -6.05
CA LEU A 240 -21.10 16.02 -6.39
C LEU A 240 -20.91 16.29 -7.89
N GLY A 241 -21.97 16.15 -8.71
CA GLY A 241 -21.89 16.32 -10.16
C GLY A 241 -21.11 15.21 -10.87
N VAL A 242 -20.86 14.09 -10.21
CA VAL A 242 -20.09 12.97 -10.75
C VAL A 242 -21.04 11.95 -11.36
N GLN A 243 -20.85 11.66 -12.64
CA GLN A 243 -21.62 10.64 -13.37
C GLN A 243 -20.75 9.38 -13.56
N ILE A 244 -21.36 8.22 -13.31
CA ILE A 244 -20.73 6.92 -13.53
C ILE A 244 -21.23 6.36 -14.85
N GLY A 245 -20.31 6.10 -15.78
CA GLY A 245 -20.64 5.51 -17.07
C GLY A 245 -21.13 4.05 -16.97
N ASN A 246 -21.96 3.65 -17.94
CA ASN A 246 -22.52 2.30 -17.96
C ASN A 246 -21.43 1.22 -18.15
N LYS A 247 -20.35 1.52 -18.86
CA LYS A 247 -19.21 0.61 -19.06
C LYS A 247 -18.54 0.30 -17.73
N PHE A 248 -18.22 1.34 -16.91
CA PHE A 248 -17.65 1.16 -15.60
C PHE A 248 -18.59 0.39 -14.65
N LYS A 249 -19.89 0.71 -14.63
CA LYS A 249 -20.90 -0.03 -13.84
C LYS A 249 -20.88 -1.53 -14.18
N ALA A 250 -20.76 -1.89 -15.46
CA ALA A 250 -20.68 -3.28 -15.90
C ALA A 250 -19.41 -3.99 -15.42
N VAL A 251 -18.25 -3.30 -15.45
CA VAL A 251 -16.99 -3.83 -14.91
C VAL A 251 -17.13 -4.09 -13.41
N VAL A 252 -17.55 -3.10 -12.64
CA VAL A 252 -17.71 -3.23 -11.17
C VAL A 252 -18.66 -4.36 -10.82
N LYS A 253 -19.78 -4.51 -11.55
CA LYS A 253 -20.72 -5.62 -11.33
C LYS A 253 -20.04 -7.00 -11.49
N LYS A 254 -19.19 -7.16 -12.51
CA LYS A 254 -18.43 -8.42 -12.72
C LYS A 254 -17.42 -8.66 -11.61
N VAL A 255 -16.68 -7.61 -11.23
CA VAL A 255 -15.65 -7.69 -10.16
C VAL A 255 -16.30 -7.98 -8.80
N LEU A 256 -17.44 -7.34 -8.50
CA LEU A 256 -18.21 -7.59 -7.28
C LEU A 256 -18.71 -9.05 -7.23
N ALA A 257 -19.28 -9.55 -8.32
CA ALA A 257 -19.71 -10.95 -8.40
C ALA A 257 -18.54 -11.94 -8.22
N LYS A 258 -17.34 -11.61 -8.74
CA LYS A 258 -16.12 -12.39 -8.51
C LYS A 258 -15.70 -12.35 -7.04
N ALA A 259 -15.71 -11.18 -6.40
CA ALA A 259 -15.38 -11.03 -4.98
C ALA A 259 -16.32 -11.87 -4.10
N GLN A 260 -17.63 -11.81 -4.34
CA GLN A 260 -18.64 -12.55 -3.58
C GLN A 260 -18.50 -14.07 -3.68
N ARG A 261 -17.89 -14.58 -4.74
CA ARG A 261 -17.57 -16.01 -4.90
C ARG A 261 -16.30 -16.45 -4.17
N THR A 262 -15.47 -15.51 -3.73
CA THR A 262 -14.24 -15.81 -3.01
C THR A 262 -14.56 -16.03 -1.53
N SER A 263 -14.65 -17.30 -1.14
CA SER A 263 -14.92 -17.72 0.24
C SER A 263 -13.85 -18.70 0.73
N ASN A 264 -13.79 -18.92 2.03
CA ASN A 264 -12.90 -19.96 2.58
C ASN A 264 -13.19 -21.35 1.99
N ALA A 265 -14.47 -21.69 1.73
CA ALA A 265 -14.84 -22.96 1.10
C ALA A 265 -14.24 -23.09 -0.31
N THR A 266 -14.35 -22.03 -1.15
CA THR A 266 -13.74 -22.06 -2.50
C THR A 266 -12.22 -22.08 -2.46
N LEU A 267 -11.60 -21.49 -1.41
CA LEU A 267 -10.16 -21.60 -1.19
C LEU A 267 -9.76 -23.01 -0.78
N LEU A 268 -10.58 -23.68 0.06
CA LEU A 268 -10.33 -25.06 0.47
C LEU A 268 -10.32 -25.99 -0.74
N GLU A 269 -11.33 -25.89 -1.59
CA GLU A 269 -11.40 -26.66 -2.84
C GLU A 269 -10.21 -26.42 -3.77
N LYS A 270 -9.68 -25.19 -3.78
CA LYS A 270 -8.56 -24.83 -4.64
C LYS A 270 -7.22 -25.31 -4.08
N PHE A 271 -6.96 -25.09 -2.79
CA PHE A 271 -5.62 -25.19 -2.23
C PHE A 271 -5.36 -26.41 -1.34
N ALA A 272 -6.40 -27.17 -0.96
CA ALA A 272 -6.21 -28.30 -0.07
C ALA A 272 -7.01 -29.53 -0.51
N ARG A 273 -6.59 -30.69 -0.02
CA ARG A 273 -7.28 -31.97 -0.25
C ARG A 273 -7.32 -32.76 1.05
N ARG A 274 -8.39 -33.50 1.23
CA ARG A 274 -8.51 -34.45 2.33
C ARG A 274 -7.69 -35.69 2.00
N GLN A 275 -6.88 -36.13 2.94
CA GLN A 275 -6.04 -37.30 2.84
C GLN A 275 -6.77 -38.59 3.30
N ALA A 276 -6.18 -39.73 3.01
CA ALA A 276 -6.74 -41.03 3.41
C ALA A 276 -6.79 -41.20 4.95
N ASP A 277 -5.93 -40.54 5.69
CA ASP A 277 -5.92 -40.48 7.15
C ASP A 277 -7.01 -39.58 7.75
N GLY A 278 -7.80 -38.92 6.89
CA GLY A 278 -8.86 -37.99 7.26
C GLY A 278 -8.38 -36.54 7.48
N GLY A 279 -7.07 -36.30 7.51
CA GLY A 279 -6.50 -34.96 7.65
C GLY A 279 -6.57 -34.14 6.36
N TRP A 280 -6.56 -32.82 6.48
CA TRP A 280 -6.45 -31.91 5.34
C TRP A 280 -5.00 -31.49 5.13
N ARG A 281 -4.55 -31.44 3.85
CA ARG A 281 -3.22 -30.98 3.46
C ARG A 281 -3.30 -30.06 2.26
N PHE A 282 -2.38 -29.08 2.20
CA PHE A 282 -2.21 -28.25 1.01
C PHE A 282 -1.79 -29.08 -0.20
N VAL A 283 -2.23 -28.69 -1.38
CA VAL A 283 -1.79 -29.25 -2.67
C VAL A 283 -0.60 -28.43 -3.14
N GLU A 284 0.51 -29.09 -3.42
CA GLU A 284 1.69 -28.41 -3.97
C GLU A 284 1.44 -27.89 -5.38
N ASP A 285 1.94 -26.69 -5.62
CA ASP A 285 1.92 -25.98 -6.91
C ASP A 285 3.19 -25.11 -6.99
N PRO A 286 4.38 -25.74 -7.12
CA PRO A 286 5.64 -25.01 -7.17
C PRO A 286 5.73 -24.08 -8.38
N PRO A 287 6.35 -22.89 -8.26
CA PRO A 287 6.95 -22.33 -7.04
C PRO A 287 5.96 -21.61 -6.14
N ILE A 288 4.66 -21.57 -6.50
CA ILE A 288 3.64 -20.70 -5.84
C ILE A 288 3.26 -21.26 -4.46
N LEU A 289 3.13 -22.57 -4.33
CA LEU A 289 2.73 -23.25 -3.10
C LEU A 289 3.60 -24.49 -2.90
N THR A 290 4.39 -24.51 -1.83
CA THR A 290 5.33 -25.59 -1.53
C THR A 290 5.19 -26.07 -0.09
N SER A 291 5.40 -27.37 0.12
CA SER A 291 5.45 -27.94 1.46
C SER A 291 6.61 -27.39 2.26
N LEU A 292 6.46 -27.41 3.58
CA LEU A 292 7.51 -27.06 4.54
C LEU A 292 8.01 -28.33 5.23
N ASP A 293 9.26 -28.30 5.69
CA ASP A 293 9.74 -29.29 6.64
C ASP A 293 8.99 -29.17 7.98
N GLU A 294 8.97 -30.26 8.74
CA GLU A 294 8.18 -30.33 9.97
C GLU A 294 8.63 -29.32 11.03
N THR A 295 9.92 -29.01 11.10
CA THR A 295 10.47 -28.04 12.05
C THR A 295 9.94 -26.63 11.75
N THR A 296 10.01 -26.22 10.49
CA THR A 296 9.48 -24.93 10.04
C THR A 296 7.97 -24.85 10.27
N LYS A 297 7.20 -25.94 9.96
CA LYS A 297 5.77 -25.98 10.26
C LYS A 297 5.48 -25.73 11.74
N GLN A 298 6.17 -26.44 12.63
CA GLN A 298 5.97 -26.30 14.08
C GLN A 298 6.33 -24.91 14.57
N THR A 299 7.38 -24.29 14.03
CA THR A 299 7.77 -22.93 14.37
C THR A 299 6.69 -21.91 13.98
N VAL A 300 6.14 -22.04 12.75
CA VAL A 300 5.02 -21.18 12.31
C VAL A 300 3.79 -21.39 13.17
N ILE A 301 3.43 -22.65 13.51
CA ILE A 301 2.28 -22.95 14.37
C ILE A 301 2.49 -22.35 15.76
N ALA A 302 3.67 -22.51 16.35
CA ALA A 302 3.98 -21.96 17.69
C ALA A 302 3.84 -20.42 17.72
N SER A 303 4.21 -19.74 16.63
CA SER A 303 4.12 -18.29 16.55
C SER A 303 2.67 -17.75 16.58
N LEU A 304 1.67 -18.59 16.28
CA LEU A 304 0.26 -18.20 16.34
C LEU A 304 -0.21 -17.90 17.77
N THR A 305 0.51 -18.37 18.79
CA THR A 305 0.25 -18.02 20.20
C THR A 305 0.52 -16.54 20.43
N GLU A 306 1.72 -16.05 20.06
CA GLU A 306 2.06 -14.63 20.12
C GLU A 306 1.12 -13.79 19.26
N TYR A 307 0.86 -14.24 18.02
CA TYR A 307 -0.10 -13.57 17.14
C TYR A 307 -1.47 -13.39 17.82
N SER A 308 -2.00 -14.41 18.49
CA SER A 308 -3.32 -14.35 19.11
C SER A 308 -3.39 -13.25 20.18
N GLU A 309 -2.28 -13.01 20.90
CA GLU A 309 -2.20 -11.95 21.93
C GLU A 309 -2.23 -10.53 21.33
N THR A 310 -1.93 -10.38 20.03
CA THR A 310 -1.95 -9.09 19.32
C THR A 310 -3.33 -8.71 18.78
N LEU A 311 -4.29 -9.64 18.83
CA LEU A 311 -5.66 -9.42 18.40
C LEU A 311 -6.49 -8.71 19.49
N PRO A 312 -7.52 -7.95 19.10
CA PRO A 312 -8.55 -7.50 20.03
C PRO A 312 -9.17 -8.70 20.77
N PRO A 313 -9.52 -8.55 22.07
CA PRO A 313 -9.95 -9.67 22.91
C PRO A 313 -11.11 -10.50 22.34
N GLU A 314 -12.09 -9.85 21.72
CA GLU A 314 -13.25 -10.50 21.10
C GLU A 314 -12.87 -11.41 19.93
N TYR A 315 -11.90 -11.02 19.12
CA TYR A 315 -11.42 -11.82 17.99
C TYR A 315 -10.46 -12.93 18.42
N ARG A 316 -9.77 -12.74 19.56
CA ARG A 316 -8.97 -13.79 20.18
C ARG A 316 -9.87 -14.96 20.63
N ILE A 317 -11.00 -14.66 21.27
CA ILE A 317 -11.99 -15.67 21.68
C ILE A 317 -12.48 -16.46 20.45
N MET A 318 -12.72 -15.78 19.33
CA MET A 318 -13.11 -16.43 18.08
C MET A 318 -12.00 -17.32 17.54
N LEU A 319 -10.76 -16.82 17.46
CA LEU A 319 -9.60 -17.56 16.93
C LEU A 319 -9.32 -18.83 17.75
N HIS A 320 -9.45 -18.79 19.06
CA HIS A 320 -9.23 -19.95 19.96
C HIS A 320 -10.20 -21.12 19.72
N ARG A 321 -11.22 -20.94 18.87
CA ARG A 321 -12.13 -22.01 18.46
C ARG A 321 -11.69 -22.72 17.18
N TYR A 322 -10.54 -22.32 16.62
CA TYR A 322 -9.96 -22.92 15.42
C TYR A 322 -8.73 -23.73 15.78
N SER A 323 -8.54 -24.85 15.08
CA SER A 323 -7.35 -25.71 15.18
C SER A 323 -6.61 -25.73 13.85
N VAL A 324 -5.28 -25.70 13.89
CA VAL A 324 -4.44 -25.77 12.68
C VAL A 324 -4.50 -27.18 12.08
N ALA A 325 -4.75 -27.25 10.80
CA ALA A 325 -4.71 -28.49 10.02
C ALA A 325 -3.42 -28.66 9.21
N ASP A 326 -2.94 -27.58 8.57
CA ASP A 326 -1.69 -27.62 7.79
C ASP A 326 -1.10 -26.22 7.60
N VAL A 327 0.19 -26.18 7.25
CA VAL A 327 0.94 -24.97 6.91
C VAL A 327 1.79 -25.23 5.68
N CYS A 328 1.84 -24.26 4.76
CA CYS A 328 2.70 -24.32 3.57
C CYS A 328 3.37 -22.95 3.32
N HIS A 329 4.46 -22.97 2.56
CA HIS A 329 5.08 -21.76 2.02
C HIS A 329 4.26 -21.27 0.83
N ARG A 330 4.21 -19.93 0.64
CA ARG A 330 3.46 -19.32 -0.45
C ARG A 330 4.16 -18.12 -1.06
N VAL A 331 4.41 -18.15 -2.35
CA VAL A 331 4.90 -17.00 -3.12
C VAL A 331 3.73 -16.08 -3.52
N VAL A 332 3.86 -14.78 -3.30
CA VAL A 332 2.82 -13.79 -3.59
C VAL A 332 3.37 -12.51 -4.23
N GLY A 333 2.60 -11.94 -5.17
CA GLY A 333 2.84 -10.61 -5.76
C GLY A 333 4.03 -10.54 -6.71
N VAL A 334 4.52 -9.32 -6.94
CA VAL A 334 5.75 -8.98 -7.70
C VAL A 334 6.80 -8.42 -6.73
N GLY A 335 6.49 -7.33 -6.06
CA GLY A 335 7.40 -6.69 -5.09
C GLY A 335 7.76 -7.57 -3.90
N SER A 336 6.81 -8.42 -3.46
CA SER A 336 6.99 -9.30 -2.29
C SER A 336 7.61 -10.67 -2.61
N VAL A 337 7.95 -11.00 -3.87
CA VAL A 337 8.59 -12.28 -4.20
C VAL A 337 9.92 -12.40 -3.47
N GLY A 338 10.13 -13.55 -2.82
CA GLY A 338 11.32 -13.85 -2.01
C GLY A 338 11.26 -13.37 -0.56
N THR A 339 10.24 -12.56 -0.14
CA THR A 339 9.93 -12.43 1.29
C THR A 339 9.16 -13.66 1.74
N ARG A 340 9.42 -14.12 2.97
CA ARG A 340 8.78 -15.33 3.50
C ARG A 340 7.30 -15.10 3.71
N ALA A 341 6.49 -15.98 3.15
CA ALA A 341 5.06 -15.97 3.38
C ALA A 341 4.53 -17.38 3.58
N TYR A 342 3.71 -17.55 4.59
CA TYR A 342 3.09 -18.82 4.90
C TYR A 342 1.57 -18.72 4.79
N LEU A 343 0.96 -19.83 4.43
CA LEU A 343 -0.48 -19.99 4.45
C LEU A 343 -0.80 -21.06 5.50
N VAL A 344 -1.67 -20.69 6.44
CA VAL A 344 -2.13 -21.58 7.52
C VAL A 344 -3.58 -21.92 7.27
N LEU A 345 -3.90 -23.22 7.22
CA LEU A 345 -5.25 -23.75 7.15
C LEU A 345 -5.70 -24.14 8.55
N LEU A 346 -6.84 -23.62 8.96
CA LEU A 346 -7.47 -23.95 10.22
C LEU A 346 -8.91 -24.39 10.01
N PHE A 347 -9.44 -25.18 10.94
CA PHE A 347 -10.86 -25.57 11.01
C PHE A 347 -11.46 -25.26 12.38
N GLY A 348 -12.70 -24.75 12.36
CA GLY A 348 -13.50 -24.47 13.55
C GLY A 348 -14.48 -25.60 13.87
N ASN A 349 -15.72 -25.48 13.41
CA ASN A 349 -16.81 -26.44 13.70
C ASN A 349 -16.84 -27.66 12.77
N GLY A 350 -15.70 -28.07 12.22
CA GLY A 350 -15.57 -29.21 11.30
C GLY A 350 -15.11 -28.81 9.91
N ASP A 351 -15.15 -29.77 8.97
CA ASP A 351 -14.61 -29.62 7.62
C ASP A 351 -15.28 -28.49 6.80
N ASP A 352 -16.49 -28.09 7.16
CA ASP A 352 -17.25 -27.03 6.50
C ASP A 352 -16.96 -25.62 7.04
N ASP A 353 -16.08 -25.51 8.03
CA ASP A 353 -15.69 -24.23 8.65
C ASP A 353 -14.18 -23.96 8.53
N PRO A 354 -13.64 -23.87 7.28
CA PRO A 354 -12.24 -23.55 7.06
C PRO A 354 -11.95 -22.08 7.26
N LEU A 355 -10.75 -21.78 7.78
CA LEU A 355 -10.16 -20.46 7.87
C LEU A 355 -8.75 -20.50 7.29
N PHE A 356 -8.41 -19.51 6.44
CA PHE A 356 -7.06 -19.36 5.90
C PHE A 356 -6.44 -18.07 6.45
N LEU A 357 -5.29 -18.21 7.12
CA LEU A 357 -4.47 -17.09 7.53
C LEU A 357 -3.22 -17.00 6.65
N GLN A 358 -2.91 -15.80 6.21
CA GLN A 358 -1.64 -15.46 5.58
C GLN A 358 -0.71 -14.85 6.62
N VAL A 359 0.44 -15.47 6.83
CA VAL A 359 1.55 -14.98 7.66
C VAL A 359 2.63 -14.47 6.70
N LYS A 360 2.89 -13.16 6.68
CA LYS A 360 3.78 -12.52 5.70
C LYS A 360 4.87 -11.75 6.40
N GLU A 361 6.13 -11.99 6.00
CA GLU A 361 7.29 -11.26 6.53
C GLU A 361 7.13 -9.75 6.24
N ALA A 362 7.42 -8.94 7.25
CA ALA A 362 7.41 -7.48 7.18
C ALA A 362 8.84 -6.97 7.34
N VAL A 363 9.27 -6.16 6.39
CA VAL A 363 10.57 -5.51 6.37
C VAL A 363 10.43 -4.00 6.45
N ALA A 364 11.52 -3.29 6.70
CA ALA A 364 11.51 -1.82 6.71
C ALA A 364 11.05 -1.26 5.35
N PRO A 365 10.22 -0.20 5.34
CA PRO A 365 9.76 0.43 4.11
C PRO A 365 10.90 0.97 3.25
N ALA A 366 10.74 0.92 1.94
CA ALA A 366 11.68 1.48 0.98
C ALA A 366 11.96 2.98 1.16
N HIS A 367 11.04 3.70 1.79
CA HIS A 367 11.15 5.13 2.11
C HIS A 367 12.02 5.43 3.34
N THR A 368 12.32 4.42 4.17
CA THR A 368 13.05 4.60 5.44
C THR A 368 14.37 5.38 5.31
N PRO A 369 15.22 5.14 4.29
CA PRO A 369 16.48 5.87 4.14
C PRO A 369 16.32 7.37 3.87
N TYR A 370 15.14 7.79 3.41
CA TYR A 370 14.84 9.16 2.99
C TYR A 370 13.99 9.93 4.01
N LEU A 371 13.65 9.29 5.13
CA LEU A 371 12.87 9.87 6.20
C LEU A 371 13.73 10.07 7.44
N PRO A 372 13.45 11.11 8.26
CA PRO A 372 14.18 11.31 9.50
C PRO A 372 14.10 10.10 10.44
N PRO A 373 15.17 9.74 11.14
CA PRO A 373 15.22 8.55 12.01
C PRO A 373 14.18 8.53 13.14
N VAL A 374 13.54 9.67 13.41
CA VAL A 374 12.55 9.85 14.49
C VAL A 374 11.15 9.40 14.07
N VAL A 375 10.91 9.20 12.75
CA VAL A 375 9.57 9.10 12.18
C VAL A 375 8.82 7.84 12.59
N PHE A 376 9.51 6.71 12.69
CA PHE A 376 8.88 5.45 13.11
C PHE A 376 9.87 4.54 13.83
N ARG A 377 10.13 4.80 15.10
CA ARG A 377 10.75 3.75 15.93
C ARG A 377 9.68 2.75 16.35
N VAL A 378 9.33 1.85 15.45
CA VAL A 378 8.65 0.60 15.81
C VAL A 378 9.72 -0.46 15.98
N ASN A 379 9.67 -1.14 17.10
CA ASN A 379 10.58 -2.26 17.36
C ASN A 379 10.14 -3.53 16.61
N HIS A 380 9.09 -3.46 15.80
CA HIS A 380 8.51 -4.62 15.12
C HIS A 380 7.79 -4.22 13.82
N GLU A 381 8.33 -4.62 12.67
CA GLU A 381 7.78 -4.23 11.35
C GLU A 381 6.37 -4.78 11.11
N GLY A 382 6.04 -5.97 11.57
CA GLY A 382 4.67 -6.50 11.50
C GLY A 382 3.68 -5.62 12.27
N PHE A 383 4.06 -5.10 13.44
CA PHE A 383 3.24 -4.12 14.17
C PHE A 383 3.06 -2.81 13.37
N ARG A 384 4.12 -2.34 12.68
CA ARG A 384 4.03 -1.16 11.78
C ARG A 384 2.94 -1.38 10.72
N VAL A 385 3.00 -2.52 9.99
CA VAL A 385 2.00 -2.85 8.95
C VAL A 385 0.58 -2.88 9.54
N VAL A 386 0.39 -3.57 10.66
CA VAL A 386 -0.92 -3.66 11.33
C VAL A 386 -1.45 -2.28 11.73
N ARG A 387 -0.60 -1.46 12.36
CA ARG A 387 -0.98 -0.11 12.81
C ARG A 387 -1.33 0.79 11.65
N THR A 388 -0.51 0.81 10.59
CA THR A 388 -0.74 1.66 9.42
C THR A 388 -1.97 1.20 8.63
N GLN A 389 -2.18 -0.10 8.46
CA GLN A 389 -3.39 -0.62 7.83
C GLN A 389 -4.65 -0.21 8.62
N ARG A 390 -4.66 -0.35 9.95
CA ARG A 390 -5.79 0.09 10.80
C ARG A 390 -6.02 1.60 10.74
N ALA A 391 -4.96 2.39 10.54
CA ALA A 391 -5.08 3.84 10.39
C ALA A 391 -5.65 4.25 9.03
N LEU A 392 -5.23 3.62 7.94
CA LEU A 392 -5.60 3.98 6.57
C LEU A 392 -6.91 3.34 6.10
N GLN A 393 -7.17 2.07 6.43
CA GLN A 393 -8.42 1.38 6.09
C GLN A 393 -9.56 1.76 7.04
N SER A 394 -10.76 1.96 6.51
CA SER A 394 -11.94 2.28 7.32
C SER A 394 -12.47 1.06 8.06
N LEU A 395 -12.51 -0.09 7.39
CA LEU A 395 -13.04 -1.35 7.89
C LEU A 395 -11.99 -2.43 7.68
N GLY A 396 -11.13 -2.63 8.68
CA GLY A 396 -10.02 -3.57 8.61
C GLY A 396 -10.43 -5.02 8.86
N ASP A 397 -9.50 -5.93 8.56
CA ASP A 397 -9.60 -7.35 8.89
C ASP A 397 -9.57 -7.54 10.42
N PRO A 398 -10.58 -8.20 11.03
CA PRO A 398 -10.60 -8.47 12.45
C PRO A 398 -9.46 -9.39 12.93
N LEU A 399 -8.93 -10.22 12.02
CA LEU A 399 -7.82 -11.14 12.29
C LEU A 399 -6.45 -10.54 11.91
N LEU A 400 -6.39 -9.22 11.68
CA LEU A 400 -5.13 -8.53 11.44
C LEU A 400 -4.33 -8.41 12.74
N GLY A 401 -3.15 -9.05 12.78
CA GLY A 401 -2.23 -9.03 13.91
C GLY A 401 -0.80 -9.26 13.45
N TYR A 402 0.14 -9.51 14.37
CA TYR A 402 1.54 -9.69 14.06
C TYR A 402 2.19 -10.74 14.96
N THR A 403 3.36 -11.24 14.57
CA THR A 403 4.13 -12.22 15.30
C THR A 403 5.62 -12.19 14.89
N THR A 404 6.45 -12.90 15.63
CA THR A 404 7.88 -13.11 15.35
C THR A 404 8.14 -14.58 15.06
N ILE A 405 8.88 -14.87 13.98
CA ILE A 405 9.34 -16.22 13.64
C ILE A 405 10.86 -16.14 13.38
N ASP A 406 11.65 -16.88 14.13
CA ASP A 406 13.11 -16.92 14.02
C ASP A 406 13.78 -15.53 13.99
N GLY A 407 13.31 -14.62 14.86
CA GLY A 407 13.81 -13.25 14.97
C GLY A 407 13.41 -12.31 13.83
N ARG A 408 12.54 -12.76 12.90
CA ARG A 408 11.98 -11.96 11.81
C ARG A 408 10.56 -11.54 12.14
N HIS A 409 10.15 -10.38 11.67
CA HIS A 409 8.85 -9.80 11.93
C HIS A 409 7.83 -10.19 10.87
N TYR A 410 6.64 -10.57 11.28
CA TYR A 410 5.54 -10.94 10.39
C TYR A 410 4.25 -10.21 10.78
N PHE A 411 3.42 -9.92 9.79
CA PHE A 411 2.02 -9.62 10.04
C PHE A 411 1.14 -10.80 9.57
N VAL A 412 -0.01 -10.93 10.21
CA VAL A 412 -0.97 -12.01 9.95
C VAL A 412 -2.31 -11.39 9.61
N ARG A 413 -2.94 -11.90 8.57
CA ARG A 413 -4.26 -11.47 8.13
C ARG A 413 -5.07 -12.62 7.53
N GLN A 414 -6.39 -12.45 7.44
CA GLN A 414 -7.23 -13.38 6.71
C GLN A 414 -6.88 -13.36 5.22
N MET A 415 -6.76 -14.55 4.63
CA MET A 415 -6.52 -14.65 3.20
C MET A 415 -7.81 -14.45 2.40
N LYS A 416 -7.79 -13.55 1.42
CA LYS A 416 -8.81 -13.39 0.37
C LYS A 416 -10.27 -13.40 0.85
N ASN A 417 -10.60 -12.69 1.92
CA ASN A 417 -11.99 -12.52 2.34
C ASN A 417 -12.75 -11.62 1.35
N LEU A 418 -13.65 -12.20 0.54
CA LEU A 418 -14.44 -11.49 -0.48
C LEU A 418 -13.58 -10.55 -1.35
N LYS A 419 -12.35 -10.95 -1.67
CA LYS A 419 -11.34 -10.10 -2.32
C LYS A 419 -11.37 -10.23 -3.83
N ALA A 420 -11.36 -9.10 -4.54
CA ALA A 420 -11.11 -9.02 -5.97
C ALA A 420 -10.32 -7.75 -6.31
N SER A 421 -9.46 -7.85 -7.33
CA SER A 421 -8.77 -6.69 -7.92
C SER A 421 -9.53 -6.20 -9.14
N MET A 422 -9.42 -4.91 -9.43
CA MET A 422 -9.87 -4.35 -10.69
C MET A 422 -8.96 -4.88 -11.82
N PRO A 423 -9.50 -5.35 -12.93
CA PRO A 423 -8.70 -5.87 -14.05
C PRO A 423 -8.15 -4.70 -14.88
N ILE A 424 -7.14 -4.01 -14.35
CA ILE A 424 -6.59 -2.76 -14.90
C ILE A 424 -6.10 -2.95 -16.33
N GLU A 425 -5.50 -4.08 -16.61
CA GLU A 425 -4.94 -4.49 -17.91
C GLU A 425 -5.97 -4.55 -19.05
N PHE A 426 -7.26 -4.57 -18.73
CA PHE A 426 -8.36 -4.59 -19.69
C PHE A 426 -9.20 -3.31 -19.68
N LEU A 427 -8.78 -2.27 -18.93
CA LEU A 427 -9.51 -1.02 -18.86
C LEU A 427 -8.94 -0.01 -19.86
N SER A 428 -9.82 0.67 -20.58
CA SER A 428 -9.49 1.81 -21.47
C SER A 428 -10.60 2.86 -21.42
N GLY A 429 -10.28 4.08 -21.86
CA GLY A 429 -11.23 5.20 -21.89
C GLY A 429 -11.89 5.45 -20.53
N GLU A 430 -13.21 5.75 -20.54
CA GLU A 430 -13.97 6.14 -19.34
C GLU A 430 -13.83 5.17 -18.15
N PRO A 431 -13.87 3.82 -18.28
CA PRO A 431 -13.65 2.92 -17.17
C PRO A 431 -12.26 3.04 -16.51
N PHE A 432 -11.21 3.26 -17.28
CA PHE A 432 -9.85 3.45 -16.77
C PHE A 432 -9.73 4.78 -16.02
N GLU A 433 -10.18 5.87 -16.63
CA GLU A 433 -10.19 7.20 -16.03
C GLU A 433 -11.00 7.23 -14.72
N PHE A 434 -12.18 6.60 -14.72
CA PHE A 434 -13.03 6.59 -13.55
C PHE A 434 -12.44 5.76 -12.40
N TRP A 435 -11.74 4.67 -12.72
CA TRP A 435 -11.01 3.92 -11.70
C TRP A 435 -9.86 4.75 -11.10
N GLY A 436 -9.11 5.47 -11.91
CA GLY A 436 -8.12 6.44 -11.45
C GLY A 436 -8.73 7.47 -10.49
N TRP A 437 -9.91 8.01 -10.84
CA TRP A 437 -10.68 8.92 -10.00
C TRP A 437 -11.04 8.29 -8.64
N VAL A 438 -11.53 7.05 -8.63
CA VAL A 438 -11.85 6.30 -7.40
C VAL A 438 -10.61 6.15 -6.52
N CYS A 439 -9.46 5.77 -7.09
CA CYS A 439 -8.19 5.64 -6.37
C CYS A 439 -7.79 6.97 -5.72
N GLY A 440 -7.91 8.09 -6.44
CA GLY A 440 -7.66 9.43 -5.89
C GLY A 440 -8.58 9.78 -4.72
N VAL A 441 -9.88 9.49 -4.82
CA VAL A 441 -10.86 9.69 -3.74
C VAL A 441 -10.51 8.88 -2.50
N LEU A 442 -10.14 7.61 -2.67
CA LEU A 442 -9.78 6.71 -1.57
C LEU A 442 -8.48 7.14 -0.90
N LEU A 443 -7.48 7.56 -1.68
CA LEU A 443 -6.22 8.05 -1.15
C LEU A 443 -6.41 9.33 -0.33
N ALA A 444 -7.21 10.30 -0.81
CA ALA A 444 -7.54 11.51 -0.06
C ALA A 444 -8.22 11.20 1.28
N ARG A 445 -9.14 10.21 1.29
CA ARG A 445 -9.76 9.77 2.53
C ARG A 445 -8.75 9.15 3.51
N SER A 446 -7.84 8.32 3.02
CA SER A 446 -6.79 7.70 3.83
C SER A 446 -5.89 8.77 4.46
N HIS A 447 -5.48 9.78 3.70
CA HIS A 447 -4.72 10.92 4.20
C HIS A 447 -5.50 11.78 5.18
N ALA A 448 -6.82 11.98 4.96
CA ALA A 448 -7.67 12.74 5.88
C ALA A 448 -7.81 12.08 7.26
N ARG A 449 -7.65 10.76 7.36
CA ARG A 449 -7.69 10.03 8.63
C ARG A 449 -6.43 10.22 9.47
N THR A 450 -5.31 10.56 8.84
CA THR A 450 -4.00 10.54 9.51
C THR A 450 -3.24 11.87 9.47
N GLY A 451 -3.66 12.82 8.63
CA GLY A 451 -3.01 14.12 8.49
C GLY A 451 -3.99 15.29 8.44
N ASP A 452 -3.47 16.48 8.21
CA ASP A 452 -4.25 17.71 8.11
C ASP A 452 -4.80 17.92 6.69
N ILE A 453 -5.95 17.32 6.42
CA ILE A 453 -6.57 17.40 5.09
C ILE A 453 -6.99 18.85 4.73
N ALA A 454 -7.24 19.72 5.71
CA ALA A 454 -7.59 21.11 5.44
C ALA A 454 -6.37 21.88 4.89
N LYS A 455 -5.16 21.66 5.44
CA LYS A 455 -3.91 22.21 4.88
C LYS A 455 -3.66 21.67 3.48
N ILE A 456 -3.79 20.35 3.27
CA ILE A 456 -3.62 19.73 1.96
C ILE A 456 -4.61 20.32 0.95
N ALA A 457 -5.89 20.42 1.30
CA ALA A 457 -6.92 21.02 0.46
C ALA A 457 -6.62 22.50 0.14
N GLY A 458 -6.13 23.25 1.14
CA GLY A 458 -5.68 24.64 0.98
C GLY A 458 -4.53 24.74 -0.01
N TYR A 459 -3.52 23.88 0.11
CA TYR A 459 -2.39 23.84 -0.80
C TYR A 459 -2.80 23.52 -2.24
N ILE A 460 -3.60 22.47 -2.46
CA ILE A 460 -4.07 22.08 -3.78
C ILE A 460 -4.93 23.21 -4.39
N GLY A 461 -5.89 23.73 -3.63
CA GLY A 461 -6.83 24.74 -4.10
C GLY A 461 -7.89 24.20 -5.04
N LYS A 462 -8.51 25.12 -5.81
CA LYS A 462 -9.65 24.80 -6.68
C LYS A 462 -9.34 24.84 -8.19
N SER A 463 -8.12 25.32 -8.57
CA SER A 463 -7.70 25.37 -9.98
C SER A 463 -7.00 24.08 -10.38
N ASP A 464 -6.87 23.83 -11.66
CA ASP A 464 -6.23 22.64 -12.22
C ASP A 464 -4.70 22.71 -12.19
N ALA A 465 -4.09 23.79 -11.67
CA ALA A 465 -2.63 24.00 -11.69
C ALA A 465 -1.86 22.81 -11.09
N PHE A 466 -2.31 22.29 -9.95
CA PHE A 466 -1.67 21.15 -9.30
C PHE A 466 -1.89 19.83 -10.09
N ALA A 467 -3.11 19.64 -10.63
CA ALA A 467 -3.41 18.46 -11.44
C ALA A 467 -2.62 18.48 -12.76
N THR A 468 -2.48 19.64 -13.40
CA THR A 468 -1.65 19.85 -14.59
C THR A 468 -0.19 19.51 -14.29
N ALA A 469 0.36 20.04 -13.20
CA ALA A 469 1.73 19.74 -12.78
C ALA A 469 1.98 18.24 -12.55
N LEU A 470 1.03 17.55 -11.90
CA LEU A 470 1.15 16.11 -11.70
C LEU A 470 0.96 15.28 -12.98
N ALA A 471 0.21 15.79 -13.97
CA ALA A 471 0.11 15.14 -15.26
C ALA A 471 1.45 15.25 -16.04
N ASP A 472 2.11 16.40 -15.98
CA ASP A 472 3.44 16.59 -16.58
C ASP A 472 4.49 15.72 -15.87
N PHE A 473 4.46 15.66 -14.54
CA PHE A 473 5.30 14.74 -13.75
C PHE A 473 5.07 13.27 -14.15
N ALA A 474 3.81 12.84 -14.25
CA ALA A 474 3.47 11.45 -14.53
C ALA A 474 3.96 11.01 -15.91
N GLU A 475 3.89 11.89 -16.93
CA GLU A 475 4.42 11.59 -18.25
C GLU A 475 5.95 11.49 -18.24
N ALA A 476 6.65 12.45 -17.63
CA ALA A 476 8.11 12.44 -17.51
C ALA A 476 8.61 11.23 -16.67
N TYR A 477 7.91 10.87 -15.61
CA TYR A 477 8.26 9.69 -14.79
C TYR A 477 7.88 8.37 -15.47
N GLY A 478 6.86 8.37 -16.31
CA GLY A 478 6.55 7.25 -17.21
C GLY A 478 7.70 6.94 -18.17
N ASP A 479 8.26 7.97 -18.81
CA ASP A 479 9.45 7.84 -19.66
C ASP A 479 10.66 7.32 -18.86
N GLN A 480 10.82 7.76 -17.62
CA GLN A 480 11.90 7.26 -16.75
C GLN A 480 11.68 5.78 -16.39
N THR A 481 10.45 5.39 -16.09
CA THR A 481 10.12 4.01 -15.77
C THR A 481 10.41 3.06 -16.94
N GLU A 482 10.11 3.47 -18.18
CA GLU A 482 10.44 2.70 -19.37
C GLU A 482 11.96 2.55 -19.56
N ARG A 483 12.74 3.62 -19.32
CA ARG A 483 14.21 3.56 -19.36
C ARG A 483 14.79 2.63 -18.31
N ASP A 484 14.27 2.69 -17.08
CA ASP A 484 14.71 1.86 -15.96
C ASP A 484 14.36 0.38 -16.18
N HIS A 485 13.17 0.11 -16.71
CA HIS A 485 12.76 -1.23 -17.12
C HIS A 485 13.67 -1.77 -18.24
N ALA A 486 13.95 -0.97 -19.28
CA ALA A 486 14.85 -1.36 -20.35
C ALA A 486 16.26 -1.69 -19.83
N ALA A 487 16.75 -0.97 -18.82
CA ALA A 487 18.01 -1.28 -18.16
C ALA A 487 17.99 -2.62 -17.44
N LEU A 488 16.87 -2.99 -16.78
CA LEU A 488 16.70 -4.30 -16.16
C LEU A 488 16.67 -5.41 -17.24
N VAL A 489 15.88 -5.24 -18.29
CA VAL A 489 15.79 -6.20 -19.41
C VAL A 489 17.16 -6.43 -20.04
N GLU A 490 17.95 -5.38 -20.25
CA GLU A 490 19.32 -5.51 -20.77
C GLU A 490 20.25 -6.23 -19.79
N ALA A 491 20.10 -5.98 -18.48
CA ALA A 491 20.86 -6.70 -17.46
C ALA A 491 20.52 -8.19 -17.43
N VAL A 492 19.27 -8.56 -17.67
CA VAL A 492 18.83 -9.97 -17.81
C VAL A 492 19.41 -10.56 -19.10
N ARG A 493 19.25 -9.88 -20.23
CA ARG A 493 19.72 -10.36 -21.54
C ARG A 493 21.25 -10.56 -21.59
N SER A 494 21.99 -9.71 -20.93
CA SER A 494 23.47 -9.83 -20.84
C SER A 494 23.95 -10.87 -19.81
N GLY A 495 23.04 -11.54 -19.08
CA GLY A 495 23.37 -12.48 -18.03
C GLY A 495 23.90 -11.85 -16.74
N ARG A 496 23.85 -10.51 -16.61
CA ARG A 496 24.22 -9.80 -15.38
C ARG A 496 23.22 -10.06 -14.24
N VAL A 497 21.95 -10.30 -14.59
CA VAL A 497 20.85 -10.62 -13.69
C VAL A 497 20.19 -11.90 -14.17
N GLU A 498 20.08 -12.88 -13.25
CA GLU A 498 19.34 -14.11 -13.52
C GLU A 498 17.83 -13.84 -13.39
N ALA A 499 17.06 -14.32 -14.35
CA ALA A 499 15.60 -14.21 -14.38
C ALA A 499 14.98 -15.49 -14.91
N ILE A 500 13.82 -15.88 -14.34
CA ILE A 500 13.00 -17.02 -14.75
C ILE A 500 11.60 -16.50 -15.01
N HIS A 501 11.01 -16.85 -16.16
CA HIS A 501 9.62 -16.55 -16.50
C HIS A 501 8.67 -17.66 -16.03
N GLU A 502 7.43 -17.32 -15.68
CA GLU A 502 6.45 -18.33 -15.19
C GLU A 502 6.12 -19.40 -16.24
N ASP A 503 6.25 -19.08 -17.52
CA ASP A 503 6.01 -20.01 -18.64
C ASP A 503 7.16 -21.03 -18.83
N ASP A 504 8.25 -20.92 -18.09
CA ASP A 504 9.40 -21.84 -18.18
C ASP A 504 9.25 -23.08 -17.25
N HIS A 505 8.07 -23.26 -16.61
CA HIS A 505 7.78 -24.39 -15.69
C HIS A 505 6.59 -25.24 -16.17
#